data_4a40162153b55a6a1475daba286579d3
#
_entry.id   4a40162153b55a6a1475daba286579d3
#
_cell.length_a   1.000
_cell.length_b   1.000
_cell.length_c   1.000
_cell.angle_alpha   90.00
_cell.angle_beta   90.00
_cell.angle_gamma   90.00
#
_symmetry.space_group_name_H-M   'P 1'
#
loop_
_entity.id
_entity.type
_entity.pdbx_description
1 polymer ?
#
loop_
_entity_poly.entity_id
_entity_poly.type
_entity_poly.pdbx_seq_one_letter_code
_entity_poly.pdbx_strand_id
1 'polypeptide(L)'
;MSRHRTSGLLILWLLTHTGAAPLRADDDDDQATVRRPSESMRQKPGFVKLTHEQQSAAGLVSQVVSSVTLHNETTSFGKVLDIQPLLELRARLRAAQSDVDVASAALKLAEKNRQRIQALYKADIIAGRELTQAEAQWQSDFTREQGARRHVEEIHREAQHVWGDALAQLALGNESGLLVSLTSHRRSLVQITLPYGTDPTGLKNRVWVARDFDRARAVPAELFSAAPATDDLVQGETWFLHVPGEHLRAGMRINVWVTGGPGRQGVSLPANAIIWHAGKPWVYGDNRNGSYSRLTVNPQPTPNNDLLIDTGLAPGTRVVVTGAQTLLSEEFRGAIPSEDESR
;
A
#
# COMPACT_ATOMS: atom_id res chain seq x y z
N MET A 1 2.46 -13.22 -49.03
CA MET A 1 1.51 -14.03 -49.80
C MET A 1 0.22 -14.02 -49.05
N SER A 2 -0.70 -13.48 -49.55
CA SER A 2 -2.09 -13.40 -50.06
C SER A 2 -2.98 -12.68 -49.04
N ARG A 3 -3.41 -11.45 -49.19
CA ARG A 3 -4.39 -10.72 -50.05
C ARG A 3 -5.75 -11.43 -50.15
N HIS A 4 -6.80 -10.76 -49.56
CA HIS A 4 -8.17 -10.48 -50.08
C HIS A 4 -8.83 -9.49 -49.12
N ARG A 5 -9.21 -8.38 -49.43
CA ARG A 5 -10.03 -7.45 -50.24
C ARG A 5 -11.40 -8.05 -50.71
N THR A 6 -12.48 -7.38 -50.23
CA THR A 6 -13.77 -7.08 -50.91
C THR A 6 -14.53 -6.13 -49.98
N SER A 7 -14.80 -4.90 -50.25
CA SER A 7 -15.61 -4.17 -51.27
C SER A 7 -17.12 -4.47 -51.24
N GLY A 8 -17.89 -3.41 -50.85
CA GLY A 8 -19.07 -2.94 -51.65
C GLY A 8 -20.40 -3.16 -50.97
N LEU A 9 -21.20 -2.21 -50.65
CA LEU A 9 -22.22 -1.62 -51.52
C LEU A 9 -23.05 -0.54 -50.79
N LEU A 10 -23.08 0.63 -51.43
CA LEU A 10 -24.05 1.73 -51.25
C LEU A 10 -25.41 1.28 -51.79
N ILE A 11 -26.52 1.62 -51.10
CA ILE A 11 -27.81 1.83 -51.74
C ILE A 11 -28.44 3.12 -51.19
N LEU A 12 -28.51 4.07 -52.10
CA LEU A 12 -29.23 5.33 -52.07
C LEU A 12 -30.67 5.08 -52.52
N TRP A 13 -31.68 5.52 -51.74
CA TRP A 13 -33.03 5.69 -52.29
C TRP A 13 -33.61 7.04 -51.95
N LEU A 14 -33.71 7.82 -52.97
CA LEU A 14 -34.43 9.09 -53.06
C LEU A 14 -35.79 8.75 -53.72
N LEU A 15 -36.89 9.23 -53.16
CA LEU A 15 -38.09 9.53 -53.99
C LEU A 15 -39.01 10.52 -53.25
N THR A 16 -39.17 11.59 -53.89
CA THR A 16 -40.10 12.70 -53.84
C THR A 16 -41.56 12.31 -53.94
N HIS A 17 -42.50 13.11 -53.39
CA HIS A 17 -43.61 13.78 -54.08
C HIS A 17 -44.56 14.49 -53.09
N THR A 18 -44.67 15.80 -53.22
CA THR A 18 -45.84 16.69 -53.54
C THR A 18 -47.11 16.43 -52.68
N GLY A 19 -47.63 17.33 -51.88
CA GLY A 19 -48.17 18.62 -52.22
C GLY A 19 -49.69 18.57 -52.20
N ALA A 20 -50.32 19.27 -51.25
CA ALA A 20 -51.62 19.93 -51.43
C ALA A 20 -52.09 20.63 -50.12
N ALA A 21 -52.19 21.88 -50.08
CA ALA A 21 -53.20 22.66 -49.33
C ALA A 21 -54.31 23.02 -50.33
N PRO A 22 -55.43 23.63 -49.95
CA PRO A 22 -55.93 24.20 -48.72
C PRO A 22 -57.41 23.88 -48.43
N LEU A 23 -57.97 24.33 -47.32
CA LEU A 23 -59.23 25.07 -47.31
C LEU A 23 -59.52 25.65 -45.92
N ARG A 24 -59.80 26.90 -45.95
CA ARG A 24 -60.23 27.80 -44.89
C ARG A 24 -61.75 27.60 -44.69
N ALA A 25 -62.19 27.54 -43.44
CA ALA A 25 -63.54 27.94 -43.07
C ALA A 25 -63.42 28.64 -41.70
N ASP A 26 -63.73 29.91 -41.69
CA ASP A 26 -64.11 30.69 -40.53
C ASP A 26 -65.37 30.10 -39.94
N ASP A 27 -65.42 30.08 -38.60
CA ASP A 27 -66.60 30.50 -37.86
C ASP A 27 -66.24 30.85 -36.43
N ASP A 28 -66.67 32.06 -36.04
CA ASP A 28 -66.71 32.59 -34.73
C ASP A 28 -67.52 31.71 -33.77
N ASP A 29 -67.07 31.60 -32.50
CA ASP A 29 -67.89 32.00 -31.35
C ASP A 29 -67.18 31.83 -30.05
N ASP A 30 -67.12 32.91 -29.31
CA ASP A 30 -67.27 33.12 -27.86
C ASP A 30 -66.62 32.18 -26.81
N GLN A 31 -65.60 32.76 -26.17
CA GLN A 31 -65.49 32.93 -24.75
C GLN A 31 -65.65 31.74 -23.79
N ALA A 32 -64.55 31.26 -23.41
CA ALA A 32 -64.30 31.07 -21.98
C ALA A 32 -62.80 31.13 -21.72
N THR A 33 -62.30 32.20 -21.18
CA THR A 33 -60.98 32.28 -20.58
C THR A 33 -60.93 31.37 -19.35
N VAL A 34 -60.76 30.06 -19.64
CA VAL A 34 -60.27 29.12 -18.59
C VAL A 34 -58.81 29.52 -18.39
N ARG A 35 -58.57 30.27 -17.30
CA ARG A 35 -57.26 30.42 -16.71
C ARG A 35 -56.67 28.99 -16.55
N ARG A 36 -55.81 28.59 -17.47
CA ARG A 36 -54.94 27.44 -17.25
C ARG A 36 -54.21 27.71 -15.95
N PRO A 37 -54.28 26.80 -14.98
CA PRO A 37 -53.43 26.92 -13.81
C PRO A 37 -52.03 27.02 -14.31
N SER A 38 -51.28 27.99 -13.78
CA SER A 38 -49.87 28.19 -14.00
C SER A 38 -49.18 26.81 -14.15
N GLU A 39 -48.39 26.63 -15.17
CA GLU A 39 -47.41 25.54 -15.30
C GLU A 39 -46.53 25.61 -14.04
N SER A 40 -47.04 25.05 -12.93
CA SER A 40 -46.29 24.85 -11.72
C SER A 40 -45.14 23.95 -12.09
N MET A 41 -43.98 24.58 -12.24
CA MET A 41 -42.64 24.04 -12.31
C MET A 41 -42.59 22.49 -12.22
N ARG A 42 -42.75 21.78 -13.32
CA ARG A 42 -42.29 20.42 -13.43
C ARG A 42 -40.78 20.48 -13.22
N GLN A 43 -40.34 20.22 -11.99
CA GLN A 43 -38.91 20.11 -11.70
C GLN A 43 -38.33 19.08 -12.66
N LYS A 44 -37.27 19.47 -13.35
CA LYS A 44 -36.56 18.52 -14.21
C LYS A 44 -36.12 17.33 -13.36
N PRO A 45 -36.37 16.10 -13.79
CA PRO A 45 -35.91 14.92 -13.06
C PRO A 45 -34.42 15.07 -12.68
N GLY A 46 -34.08 14.87 -11.42
CA GLY A 46 -32.72 15.04 -10.92
C GLY A 46 -32.37 16.46 -10.47
N PHE A 47 -33.32 17.36 -10.34
CA PHE A 47 -33.12 18.73 -9.85
C PHE A 47 -34.12 19.09 -8.78
N VAL A 48 -33.66 19.60 -7.64
CA VAL A 48 -34.48 20.04 -6.51
C VAL A 48 -34.15 21.48 -6.16
N LYS A 49 -35.16 22.28 -5.92
CA LYS A 49 -35.00 23.65 -5.40
C LYS A 49 -35.77 23.80 -4.10
N LEU A 50 -35.07 24.21 -3.04
CA LEU A 50 -35.65 24.41 -1.70
C LEU A 50 -35.45 25.85 -1.24
N THR A 51 -36.43 26.34 -0.49
CA THR A 51 -36.29 27.62 0.24
C THR A 51 -35.31 27.43 1.41
N HIS A 52 -34.85 28.53 1.95
CA HIS A 52 -33.94 28.49 3.12
C HIS A 52 -34.55 27.81 4.34
N GLU A 53 -35.84 28.02 4.58
CA GLU A 53 -36.59 27.36 5.65
C GLU A 53 -36.65 25.83 5.45
N GLN A 54 -36.92 25.40 4.21
CA GLN A 54 -36.96 23.99 3.87
C GLN A 54 -35.58 23.33 3.99
N GLN A 55 -34.50 24.02 3.60
CA GLN A 55 -33.14 23.54 3.78
C GLN A 55 -32.79 23.30 5.24
N SER A 56 -33.17 24.29 6.12
CA SER A 56 -32.94 24.19 7.57
C SER A 56 -33.77 23.08 8.20
N ALA A 57 -35.06 22.95 7.82
CA ALA A 57 -35.94 21.89 8.31
C ALA A 57 -35.47 20.50 7.87
N ALA A 58 -34.87 20.37 6.67
CA ALA A 58 -34.31 19.12 6.15
C ALA A 58 -32.95 18.78 6.75
N GLY A 59 -32.34 19.64 7.54
CA GLY A 59 -31.01 19.41 8.15
C GLY A 59 -29.91 19.21 7.13
N LEU A 60 -29.97 19.93 6.01
CA LEU A 60 -28.99 19.71 4.91
C LEU A 60 -27.61 20.23 5.30
N VAL A 61 -26.62 19.36 5.18
CA VAL A 61 -25.21 19.73 5.33
C VAL A 61 -24.50 19.41 4.03
N SER A 62 -23.84 20.43 3.47
CA SER A 62 -23.03 20.29 2.25
C SER A 62 -21.55 20.48 2.56
N GLN A 63 -20.71 19.66 1.95
CA GLN A 63 -19.25 19.70 2.05
C GLN A 63 -18.61 19.83 0.68
N VAL A 64 -17.49 20.55 0.59
CA VAL A 64 -16.65 20.57 -0.62
C VAL A 64 -15.75 19.33 -0.59
N VAL A 65 -15.82 18.54 -1.66
CA VAL A 65 -15.01 17.31 -1.75
C VAL A 65 -13.61 17.62 -2.26
N SER A 66 -12.61 17.00 -1.62
CA SER A 66 -11.21 17.10 -2.01
C SER A 66 -10.75 15.84 -2.74
N SER A 67 -9.74 16.02 -3.61
CA SER A 67 -9.08 14.88 -4.25
C SER A 67 -8.36 14.03 -3.20
N VAL A 68 -8.56 12.72 -3.29
CA VAL A 68 -7.82 11.72 -2.50
C VAL A 68 -7.25 10.68 -3.45
N THR A 69 -6.09 10.15 -3.09
CA THR A 69 -5.49 9.01 -3.78
C THR A 69 -5.61 7.79 -2.89
N LEU A 70 -6.38 6.81 -3.31
CA LEU A 70 -6.53 5.53 -2.62
C LEU A 70 -5.63 4.49 -3.27
N HIS A 71 -4.76 3.90 -2.48
CA HIS A 71 -3.98 2.74 -2.89
C HIS A 71 -4.71 1.46 -2.49
N ASN A 72 -4.66 0.46 -3.35
CA ASN A 72 -5.22 -0.83 -3.01
C ASN A 72 -4.45 -1.42 -1.83
N GLU A 73 -5.18 -1.95 -0.86
CA GLU A 73 -4.62 -2.73 0.24
C GLU A 73 -4.74 -4.23 -0.10
N THR A 74 -3.65 -4.96 0.02
CA THR A 74 -3.63 -6.41 -0.12
C THR A 74 -3.26 -7.01 1.23
N THR A 75 -3.97 -8.04 1.65
CA THR A 75 -3.66 -8.76 2.89
C THR A 75 -2.63 -9.83 2.65
N SER A 76 -1.72 -9.99 3.60
CA SER A 76 -0.74 -11.05 3.65
C SER A 76 -0.54 -11.52 5.08
N PHE A 77 0.35 -12.47 5.27
CA PHE A 77 0.68 -13.02 6.57
C PHE A 77 2.16 -12.87 6.85
N GLY A 78 2.48 -12.76 8.13
CA GLY A 78 3.85 -12.73 8.59
C GLY A 78 4.03 -13.58 9.83
N LYS A 79 5.29 -13.82 10.16
CA LYS A 79 5.72 -14.54 11.36
C LYS A 79 6.73 -13.70 12.12
N VAL A 80 6.54 -13.56 13.42
CA VAL A 80 7.52 -12.95 14.31
C VAL A 80 8.69 -13.92 14.46
N LEU A 81 9.88 -13.46 14.09
CA LEU A 81 11.09 -14.27 14.13
C LEU A 81 11.71 -14.29 15.53
N ASP A 82 12.32 -15.41 15.86
CA ASP A 82 13.27 -15.48 16.97
C ASP A 82 14.61 -14.90 16.52
N ILE A 83 15.11 -13.91 17.25
CA ILE A 83 16.42 -13.31 17.00
C ILE A 83 17.57 -14.02 17.71
N GLN A 84 17.28 -15.01 18.57
CA GLN A 84 18.30 -15.72 19.32
C GLN A 84 19.38 -16.34 18.42
N PRO A 85 19.07 -17.01 17.29
CA PRO A 85 20.10 -17.53 16.38
C PRO A 85 21.01 -16.44 15.80
N LEU A 86 20.47 -15.23 15.59
CA LEU A 86 21.24 -14.08 15.11
C LEU A 86 22.23 -13.57 16.18
N LEU A 87 21.81 -13.58 17.45
CA LEU A 87 22.66 -13.21 18.59
C LEU A 87 23.76 -14.26 18.84
N GLU A 88 23.45 -15.52 18.63
CA GLU A 88 24.43 -16.62 18.69
C GLU A 88 25.52 -16.48 17.62
N LEU A 89 25.14 -16.17 16.38
CA LEU A 89 26.10 -15.85 15.31
C LEU A 89 27.01 -14.69 15.71
N ARG A 90 26.46 -13.63 16.31
CA ARG A 90 27.23 -12.50 16.81
C ARG A 90 28.24 -12.90 17.90
N ALA A 91 27.82 -13.74 18.85
CA ALA A 91 28.69 -14.24 19.90
C ALA A 91 29.83 -15.11 19.33
N ARG A 92 29.52 -15.99 18.38
CA ARG A 92 30.51 -16.83 17.66
C ARG A 92 31.51 -15.96 16.90
N LEU A 93 31.05 -14.91 16.20
CA LEU A 93 31.94 -13.98 15.49
C LEU A 93 32.91 -13.30 16.44
N ARG A 94 32.45 -12.79 17.59
CA ARG A 94 33.30 -12.12 18.58
C ARG A 94 34.36 -13.08 19.13
N ALA A 95 34.00 -14.34 19.40
CA ALA A 95 34.94 -15.36 19.82
C ALA A 95 35.99 -15.63 18.72
N ALA A 96 35.55 -15.84 17.49
CA ALA A 96 36.46 -16.09 16.35
C ALA A 96 37.38 -14.88 16.07
N GLN A 97 36.91 -13.64 16.23
CA GLN A 97 37.76 -12.45 16.14
C GLN A 97 38.82 -12.42 17.23
N SER A 98 38.48 -12.78 18.48
CA SER A 98 39.45 -12.91 19.56
C SER A 98 40.51 -13.98 19.24
N ASP A 99 40.12 -15.10 18.62
CA ASP A 99 41.05 -16.15 18.19
C ASP A 99 42.03 -15.63 17.13
N VAL A 100 41.52 -14.80 16.17
CA VAL A 100 42.38 -14.12 15.19
C VAL A 100 43.39 -13.19 15.88
N ASP A 101 42.94 -12.42 16.86
CA ASP A 101 43.83 -11.50 17.60
C ASP A 101 44.95 -12.26 18.31
N VAL A 102 44.62 -13.36 18.99
CA VAL A 102 45.58 -14.23 19.68
C VAL A 102 46.55 -14.84 18.68
N ALA A 103 46.06 -15.43 17.59
CA ALA A 103 46.87 -16.06 16.57
C ALA A 103 47.78 -15.05 15.84
N SER A 104 47.27 -13.83 15.58
CA SER A 104 48.05 -12.75 14.97
C SER A 104 49.18 -12.26 15.87
N ALA A 105 48.94 -12.18 17.19
CA ALA A 105 49.96 -11.84 18.16
C ALA A 105 51.07 -12.89 18.24
N ALA A 106 50.69 -14.19 18.24
CA ALA A 106 51.63 -15.30 18.22
C ALA A 106 52.48 -15.31 16.94
N LEU A 107 51.86 -15.15 15.78
CA LEU A 107 52.53 -15.06 14.49
C LEU A 107 53.53 -13.88 14.46
N LYS A 108 53.14 -12.70 14.96
CA LYS A 108 54.03 -11.52 15.03
C LYS A 108 55.24 -11.77 15.90
N LEU A 109 55.08 -12.50 17.02
CA LEU A 109 56.19 -12.89 17.89
C LEU A 109 57.10 -13.89 17.18
N ALA A 110 56.55 -14.94 16.58
CA ALA A 110 57.26 -15.96 15.83
C ALA A 110 58.06 -15.37 14.65
N GLU A 111 57.48 -14.39 13.94
CA GLU A 111 58.15 -13.70 12.84
C GLU A 111 59.36 -12.91 13.34
N LYS A 112 59.22 -12.16 14.42
CA LYS A 112 60.36 -11.43 15.02
C LYS A 112 61.46 -12.37 15.50
N ASN A 113 61.10 -13.52 16.11
CA ASN A 113 62.06 -14.52 16.52
C ASN A 113 62.77 -15.15 15.30
N ARG A 114 62.05 -15.54 14.28
CA ARG A 114 62.60 -16.07 13.02
C ARG A 114 63.61 -15.09 12.42
N GLN A 115 63.28 -13.79 12.31
CA GLN A 115 64.17 -12.77 11.78
C GLN A 115 65.46 -12.66 12.61
N ARG A 116 65.34 -12.65 13.94
CA ARG A 116 66.49 -12.60 14.86
C ARG A 116 67.40 -13.83 14.69
N ILE A 117 66.82 -15.04 14.69
CA ILE A 117 67.57 -16.31 14.56
C ILE A 117 68.22 -16.38 13.16
N GLN A 118 67.55 -15.94 12.11
CA GLN A 118 68.11 -15.87 10.75
C GLN A 118 69.33 -14.91 10.67
N ALA A 119 69.30 -13.77 11.38
CA ALA A 119 70.44 -12.85 11.45
C ALA A 119 71.65 -13.46 12.19
N LEU A 120 71.40 -14.16 13.31
CA LEU A 120 72.46 -14.85 14.07
C LEU A 120 73.05 -16.04 13.27
N TYR A 121 72.24 -16.79 12.51
CA TYR A 121 72.72 -17.84 11.64
C TYR A 121 73.57 -17.31 10.51
N LYS A 122 73.19 -16.21 9.88
CA LYS A 122 73.99 -15.53 8.84
C LYS A 122 75.35 -15.01 9.35
N ALA A 123 75.44 -14.75 10.66
CA ALA A 123 76.67 -14.32 11.33
C ALA A 123 77.49 -15.51 11.89
N ASP A 124 77.15 -16.75 11.55
CA ASP A 124 77.73 -18.01 12.01
C ASP A 124 77.77 -18.18 13.54
N ILE A 125 76.80 -17.57 14.26
CA ILE A 125 76.74 -17.59 15.74
C ILE A 125 75.94 -18.80 16.23
N ILE A 126 74.97 -19.33 15.44
CA ILE A 126 74.06 -20.43 15.84
C ILE A 126 74.04 -21.54 14.81
N ALA A 127 73.60 -22.74 15.26
CA ALA A 127 73.48 -23.91 14.40
C ALA A 127 72.22 -23.84 13.52
N GLY A 128 72.27 -24.41 12.30
CA GLY A 128 71.12 -24.45 11.37
C GLY A 128 69.85 -25.08 11.95
N ARG A 129 69.99 -26.02 12.92
CA ARG A 129 68.85 -26.64 13.60
C ARG A 129 67.93 -25.57 14.30
N GLU A 130 68.52 -24.53 14.85
CA GLU A 130 67.77 -23.46 15.52
C GLU A 130 66.99 -22.61 14.52
N LEU A 131 67.57 -22.36 13.33
CA LEU A 131 66.85 -21.68 12.25
C LEU A 131 65.67 -22.54 11.77
N THR A 132 65.88 -23.81 11.52
CA THR A 132 64.79 -24.74 11.08
C THR A 132 63.68 -24.80 12.12
N GLN A 133 64.00 -24.79 13.40
CA GLN A 133 63.01 -24.77 14.49
C GLN A 133 62.20 -23.45 14.52
N ALA A 134 62.87 -22.32 14.34
CA ALA A 134 62.22 -21.00 14.31
C ALA A 134 61.31 -20.87 13.05
N GLU A 135 61.72 -21.39 11.92
CA GLU A 135 60.93 -21.43 10.72
C GLU A 135 59.71 -22.35 10.83
N ALA A 136 59.83 -23.53 11.44
CA ALA A 136 58.73 -24.44 11.70
C ALA A 136 57.70 -23.83 12.64
N GLN A 137 58.15 -23.11 13.70
CA GLN A 137 57.25 -22.39 14.61
C GLN A 137 56.49 -21.28 13.86
N TRP A 138 57.22 -20.47 13.09
CA TRP A 138 56.58 -19.42 12.31
C TRP A 138 55.53 -19.98 11.33
N GLN A 139 55.86 -21.04 10.63
CA GLN A 139 54.92 -21.71 9.69
C GLN A 139 53.67 -22.24 10.42
N SER A 140 53.86 -22.82 11.60
CA SER A 140 52.76 -23.29 12.44
C SER A 140 51.82 -22.15 12.85
N ASP A 141 52.38 -21.02 13.35
CA ASP A 141 51.61 -19.88 13.78
C ASP A 141 50.95 -19.14 12.59
N PHE A 142 51.62 -19.10 11.46
CA PHE A 142 51.03 -18.58 10.20
C PHE A 142 49.81 -19.40 9.77
N THR A 143 49.93 -20.73 9.79
CA THR A 143 48.83 -21.62 9.43
C THR A 143 47.63 -21.49 10.40
N ARG A 144 47.92 -21.31 11.70
CA ARG A 144 46.89 -21.11 12.73
C ARG A 144 46.16 -19.79 12.50
N GLU A 145 46.89 -18.70 12.25
CA GLU A 145 46.29 -17.39 11.99
C GLU A 145 45.42 -17.38 10.75
N GLN A 146 45.90 -18.00 9.67
CA GLN A 146 45.09 -18.18 8.44
C GLN A 146 43.84 -19.01 8.67
N GLY A 147 43.90 -20.03 9.53
CA GLY A 147 42.76 -20.84 9.94
C GLY A 147 41.71 -20.01 10.70
N ALA A 148 42.18 -19.22 11.68
CA ALA A 148 41.29 -18.34 12.46
C ALA A 148 40.58 -17.30 11.56
N ARG A 149 41.29 -16.68 10.61
CA ARG A 149 40.70 -15.74 9.66
C ARG A 149 39.62 -16.39 8.78
N ARG A 150 39.91 -17.59 8.23
CA ARG A 150 38.91 -18.33 7.45
C ARG A 150 37.66 -18.64 8.25
N HIS A 151 37.80 -18.96 9.54
CA HIS A 151 36.67 -19.20 10.41
C HIS A 151 35.79 -17.95 10.59
N VAL A 152 36.36 -16.76 10.71
CA VAL A 152 35.63 -15.49 10.70
C VAL A 152 34.85 -15.30 9.41
N GLU A 153 35.48 -15.57 8.26
CA GLU A 153 34.82 -15.48 6.94
C GLU A 153 33.68 -16.49 6.76
N GLU A 154 33.82 -17.69 7.35
CA GLU A 154 32.76 -18.72 7.35
C GLU A 154 31.53 -18.25 8.10
N ILE A 155 31.70 -17.64 9.29
CA ILE A 155 30.61 -17.11 10.08
C ILE A 155 29.89 -15.97 9.33
N HIS A 156 30.65 -15.11 8.64
CA HIS A 156 30.04 -14.04 7.81
C HIS A 156 29.21 -14.63 6.66
N ARG A 157 29.75 -15.63 5.95
CA ARG A 157 29.01 -16.29 4.85
C ARG A 157 27.77 -17.04 5.34
N GLU A 158 27.85 -17.70 6.49
CA GLU A 158 26.70 -18.36 7.13
C GLU A 158 25.60 -17.32 7.44
N ALA A 159 25.98 -16.19 8.05
CA ALA A 159 25.04 -15.13 8.39
C ALA A 159 24.36 -14.54 7.14
N GLN A 160 25.13 -14.28 6.07
CA GLN A 160 24.61 -13.77 4.81
C GLN A 160 23.66 -14.77 4.13
N HIS A 161 24.00 -16.06 4.17
CA HIS A 161 23.19 -17.11 3.56
C HIS A 161 21.84 -17.28 4.28
N VAL A 162 21.83 -17.23 5.61
CA VAL A 162 20.63 -17.47 6.43
C VAL A 162 19.77 -16.19 6.57
N TRP A 163 20.39 -15.04 6.74
CA TRP A 163 19.72 -13.80 7.12
C TRP A 163 19.75 -12.71 6.04
N GLY A 164 20.51 -12.92 4.97
CA GLY A 164 20.78 -11.90 3.96
C GLY A 164 21.77 -10.83 4.41
N ASP A 165 22.25 -10.05 3.47
CA ASP A 165 23.34 -9.09 3.72
C ASP A 165 22.99 -8.05 4.79
N ALA A 166 21.79 -7.48 4.75
CA ALA A 166 21.40 -6.38 5.61
C ALA A 166 21.28 -6.81 7.09
N LEU A 167 20.64 -7.98 7.38
CA LEU A 167 20.56 -8.48 8.75
C LEU A 167 21.91 -9.02 9.24
N ALA A 168 22.69 -9.66 8.36
CA ALA A 168 24.05 -10.07 8.69
C ALA A 168 24.91 -8.86 9.09
N GLN A 169 24.90 -7.78 8.32
CA GLN A 169 25.60 -6.54 8.66
C GLN A 169 25.10 -5.91 9.96
N LEU A 170 23.77 -5.90 10.19
CA LEU A 170 23.18 -5.41 11.44
C LEU A 170 23.67 -6.19 12.65
N ALA A 171 23.69 -7.53 12.56
CA ALA A 171 24.05 -8.41 13.66
C ALA A 171 25.56 -8.46 13.92
N LEU A 172 26.37 -8.58 12.86
CA LEU A 172 27.80 -8.80 12.94
C LEU A 172 28.62 -7.49 13.00
N GLY A 173 27.98 -6.37 12.64
CA GLY A 173 28.60 -5.05 12.71
C GLY A 173 28.64 -4.46 14.12
N ASN A 174 28.91 -3.16 14.17
CA ASN A 174 28.88 -2.41 15.42
C ASN A 174 27.45 -2.38 15.99
N GLU A 175 27.34 -2.15 17.29
CA GLU A 175 26.06 -2.07 17.97
C GLU A 175 25.22 -0.91 17.40
N SER A 176 24.07 -1.22 16.86
CA SER A 176 23.14 -0.25 16.28
C SER A 176 21.91 -0.07 17.17
N GLY A 177 21.27 1.09 17.10
CA GLY A 177 20.04 1.36 17.84
C GLY A 177 18.89 0.37 17.51
N LEU A 178 18.87 -0.14 16.27
CA LEU A 178 17.89 -1.17 15.89
C LEU A 178 18.18 -2.50 16.58
N LEU A 179 19.43 -2.96 16.60
CA LEU A 179 19.80 -4.19 17.30
C LEU A 179 19.48 -4.11 18.81
N VAL A 180 19.79 -2.98 19.44
CA VAL A 180 19.42 -2.72 20.84
C VAL A 180 17.92 -2.76 21.04
N SER A 181 17.15 -2.24 20.11
CA SER A 181 15.68 -2.25 20.18
C SER A 181 15.11 -3.65 20.03
N LEU A 182 15.70 -4.49 19.17
CA LEU A 182 15.33 -5.90 19.00
C LEU A 182 15.66 -6.72 20.25
N THR A 183 16.87 -6.57 20.80
CA THR A 183 17.31 -7.32 22.01
C THR A 183 16.55 -6.92 23.27
N SER A 184 16.11 -5.68 23.37
CA SER A 184 15.28 -5.18 24.48
C SER A 184 13.77 -5.41 24.25
N HIS A 185 13.36 -6.11 23.21
CA HIS A 185 11.96 -6.36 22.82
C HIS A 185 11.11 -5.10 22.60
N ARG A 186 11.74 -3.93 22.46
CA ARG A 186 11.02 -2.71 22.05
C ARG A 186 10.57 -2.78 20.59
N ARG A 187 11.32 -3.50 19.76
CA ARG A 187 10.94 -3.87 18.40
C ARG A 187 11.01 -5.39 18.23
N SER A 188 10.20 -5.90 17.32
CA SER A 188 10.23 -7.31 16.90
C SER A 188 10.62 -7.39 15.43
N LEU A 189 11.40 -8.39 15.08
CA LEU A 189 11.70 -8.75 13.70
C LEU A 189 10.58 -9.64 13.17
N VAL A 190 10.07 -9.32 12.01
CA VAL A 190 8.98 -10.02 11.36
C VAL A 190 9.40 -10.40 9.95
N GLN A 191 9.11 -11.62 9.56
CA GLN A 191 9.21 -12.09 8.18
C GLN A 191 7.81 -12.07 7.58
N ILE A 192 7.68 -11.48 6.39
CA ILE A 192 6.44 -11.47 5.63
C ILE A 192 6.68 -11.99 4.22
N THR A 193 5.62 -12.55 3.62
CA THR A 193 5.62 -12.88 2.19
C THR A 193 4.74 -11.87 1.47
N LEU A 194 5.31 -11.15 0.51
CA LEU A 194 4.57 -10.20 -0.32
C LEU A 194 3.78 -10.94 -1.40
N PRO A 195 2.55 -10.53 -1.68
CA PRO A 195 1.78 -11.04 -2.79
C PRO A 195 2.51 -10.85 -4.12
N TYR A 196 2.35 -11.81 -5.02
CA TYR A 196 2.96 -11.75 -6.35
C TYR A 196 2.61 -10.45 -7.08
N GLY A 197 3.60 -9.82 -7.71
CA GLY A 197 3.42 -8.55 -8.43
C GLY A 197 3.40 -7.30 -7.54
N THR A 198 3.67 -7.44 -6.25
CA THR A 198 3.86 -6.28 -5.37
C THR A 198 5.26 -5.71 -5.57
N ASP A 199 5.36 -4.43 -5.94
CA ASP A 199 6.66 -3.74 -6.00
C ASP A 199 7.12 -3.35 -4.58
N PRO A 200 8.19 -3.96 -4.07
CA PRO A 200 8.66 -3.68 -2.71
C PRO A 200 9.29 -2.29 -2.57
N THR A 201 9.78 -1.69 -3.65
CA THR A 201 10.46 -0.38 -3.60
C THR A 201 9.51 0.76 -3.23
N GLY A 202 8.23 0.61 -3.57
CA GLY A 202 7.17 1.57 -3.23
C GLY A 202 6.53 1.38 -1.86
N LEU A 203 6.94 0.38 -1.08
CA LEU A 203 6.28 -0.01 0.18
C LEU A 203 6.77 0.72 1.43
N LYS A 204 7.75 1.59 1.32
CA LYS A 204 8.24 2.36 2.47
C LYS A 204 7.08 3.09 3.15
N ASN A 205 6.86 2.82 4.45
CA ASN A 205 5.75 3.33 5.26
C ASN A 205 4.34 2.92 4.77
N ARG A 206 4.21 1.84 4.02
CA ARG A 206 2.94 1.34 3.48
C ARG A 206 2.60 -0.08 3.92
N VAL A 207 3.25 -0.55 4.96
CA VAL A 207 3.00 -1.87 5.54
C VAL A 207 2.48 -1.69 6.97
N TRP A 208 1.41 -2.40 7.28
CA TRP A 208 0.74 -2.37 8.57
C TRP A 208 0.59 -3.78 9.09
N VAL A 209 0.73 -3.96 10.38
CA VAL A 209 0.66 -5.29 11.00
C VAL A 209 -0.22 -5.28 12.24
N ALA A 210 -0.98 -6.37 12.44
CA ALA A 210 -1.71 -6.63 13.68
C ALA A 210 -1.69 -8.12 14.02
N ARG A 211 -1.92 -8.44 15.29
CA ARG A 211 -2.05 -9.83 15.76
C ARG A 211 -3.32 -10.50 15.28
N ASP A 212 -4.37 -9.73 15.19
CA ASP A 212 -5.71 -10.12 14.78
C ASP A 212 -6.03 -9.53 13.38
N PHE A 213 -7.20 -9.87 12.84
CA PHE A 213 -7.65 -9.32 11.57
C PHE A 213 -8.22 -7.90 11.68
N ASP A 214 -7.99 -7.20 12.79
CA ASP A 214 -8.46 -5.84 12.98
C ASP A 214 -7.49 -4.81 12.39
N ARG A 215 -7.80 -4.35 11.18
CA ARG A 215 -7.01 -3.33 10.48
C ARG A 215 -6.95 -1.99 11.25
N ALA A 216 -7.97 -1.68 12.04
CA ALA A 216 -8.01 -0.44 12.82
C ALA A 216 -6.98 -0.43 13.96
N ARG A 217 -6.57 -1.60 14.43
CA ARG A 217 -5.52 -1.77 15.46
C ARG A 217 -4.14 -2.02 14.87
N ALA A 218 -4.03 -2.06 13.54
CA ALA A 218 -2.75 -2.32 12.91
C ALA A 218 -1.77 -1.18 13.14
N VAL A 219 -0.53 -1.53 13.47
CA VAL A 219 0.58 -0.60 13.65
C VAL A 219 1.45 -0.55 12.40
N PRO A 220 2.08 0.60 12.10
CA PRO A 220 2.98 0.69 10.97
C PRO A 220 4.21 -0.18 11.17
N ALA A 221 4.62 -0.85 10.11
CA ALA A 221 5.83 -1.65 10.03
C ALA A 221 6.82 -1.00 9.06
N GLU A 222 8.09 -1.08 9.40
CA GLU A 222 9.15 -0.56 8.54
C GLU A 222 9.84 -1.71 7.82
N LEU A 223 9.84 -1.64 6.48
CA LEU A 223 10.52 -2.61 5.63
C LEU A 223 12.03 -2.47 5.83
N PHE A 224 12.70 -3.60 6.08
CA PHE A 224 14.13 -3.62 6.36
C PHE A 224 14.93 -4.14 5.16
N SER A 225 14.71 -5.40 4.76
CA SER A 225 15.42 -6.02 3.63
C SER A 225 14.66 -7.20 3.07
N ALA A 226 15.01 -7.61 1.84
CA ALA A 226 14.61 -8.90 1.32
C ALA A 226 15.19 -10.03 2.18
N ALA A 227 14.43 -11.10 2.35
CA ALA A 227 14.90 -12.33 2.98
C ALA A 227 15.55 -13.24 1.92
N PRO A 228 16.62 -13.98 2.27
CA PRO A 228 17.32 -14.87 1.33
C PRO A 228 16.52 -16.11 0.96
N ALA A 229 15.53 -16.47 1.78
CA ALA A 229 14.69 -17.65 1.56
C ALA A 229 13.21 -17.27 1.58
N THR A 230 12.40 -18.02 0.83
CA THR A 230 10.94 -17.90 0.83
C THR A 230 10.33 -18.65 2.03
N ASP A 231 9.09 -18.30 2.35
CA ASP A 231 8.31 -19.05 3.34
C ASP A 231 7.86 -20.39 2.74
N ASP A 232 7.86 -21.46 3.54
CA ASP A 232 7.50 -22.81 3.09
C ASP A 232 6.01 -22.95 2.73
N LEU A 233 5.16 -22.07 3.24
CA LEU A 233 3.71 -22.15 3.12
C LEU A 233 3.14 -21.18 2.08
N VAL A 234 3.83 -20.09 1.82
CA VAL A 234 3.33 -19.00 0.94
C VAL A 234 4.37 -18.67 -0.11
N GLN A 235 3.99 -18.87 -1.38
CA GLN A 235 4.87 -18.49 -2.50
C GLN A 235 4.82 -16.97 -2.71
N GLY A 236 5.99 -16.36 -2.79
CA GLY A 236 6.14 -14.93 -3.03
C GLY A 236 7.50 -14.43 -2.56
N GLU A 237 7.76 -13.15 -2.77
CA GLU A 237 8.95 -12.51 -2.25
C GLU A 237 8.84 -12.32 -0.74
N THR A 238 9.82 -12.83 -0.02
CA THR A 238 9.87 -12.74 1.43
C THR A 238 10.74 -11.57 1.86
N TRP A 239 10.25 -10.83 2.84
CA TRP A 239 10.87 -9.62 3.35
C TRP A 239 10.93 -9.60 4.87
N PHE A 240 11.98 -8.99 5.39
CA PHE A 240 12.09 -8.67 6.81
C PHE A 240 11.60 -7.25 7.08
N LEU A 241 10.84 -7.11 8.17
CA LEU A 241 10.46 -5.83 8.71
C LEU A 241 10.71 -5.78 10.20
N HIS A 242 10.76 -4.57 10.74
CA HIS A 242 10.71 -4.38 12.17
C HIS A 242 9.47 -3.56 12.56
N VAL A 243 8.88 -3.95 13.66
CA VAL A 243 7.62 -3.41 14.16
C VAL A 243 7.75 -3.10 15.66
N PRO A 244 6.90 -2.21 16.24
CA PRO A 244 6.80 -2.08 17.68
C PRO A 244 6.52 -3.44 18.34
N GLY A 245 7.32 -3.81 19.34
CA GLY A 245 7.39 -5.19 19.85
C GLY A 245 6.59 -5.49 21.13
N GLU A 246 5.92 -4.50 21.73
CA GLU A 246 5.38 -4.59 23.11
C GLU A 246 4.46 -5.79 23.38
N HIS A 247 3.77 -6.29 22.35
CA HIS A 247 2.80 -7.39 22.47
C HIS A 247 3.08 -8.58 21.54
N LEU A 248 4.24 -8.58 20.87
CA LEU A 248 4.64 -9.63 19.94
C LEU A 248 5.62 -10.60 20.60
N ARG A 249 5.49 -11.90 20.30
CA ARG A 249 6.39 -12.95 20.76
C ARG A 249 6.90 -13.74 19.56
N ALA A 250 8.13 -14.20 19.62
CA ALA A 250 8.71 -15.08 18.62
C ALA A 250 7.79 -16.28 18.32
N GLY A 251 7.64 -16.62 17.05
CA GLY A 251 6.75 -17.66 16.59
C GLY A 251 5.30 -17.24 16.33
N MET A 252 4.85 -16.08 16.83
CA MET A 252 3.49 -15.59 16.55
C MET A 252 3.29 -15.33 15.05
N ARG A 253 2.12 -15.72 14.54
CA ARG A 253 1.62 -15.30 13.23
C ARG A 253 0.89 -13.98 13.37
N ILE A 254 1.04 -13.14 12.37
CA ILE A 254 0.43 -11.80 12.32
C ILE A 254 -0.19 -11.56 10.95
N ASN A 255 -1.20 -10.71 10.94
CA ASN A 255 -1.82 -10.24 9.70
C ASN A 255 -1.09 -8.99 9.23
N VAL A 256 -0.92 -8.90 7.93
CA VAL A 256 -0.17 -7.83 7.26
C VAL A 256 -1.05 -7.20 6.20
N TRP A 257 -1.13 -5.89 6.19
CA TRP A 257 -1.75 -5.12 5.13
C TRP A 257 -0.67 -4.34 4.41
N VAL A 258 -0.61 -4.59 3.12
CA VAL A 258 0.36 -3.97 2.21
C VAL A 258 -0.40 -3.03 1.30
N THR A 259 -0.12 -1.74 1.41
CA THR A 259 -0.72 -0.73 0.55
C THR A 259 0.19 -0.52 -0.66
N GLY A 260 -0.21 -1.02 -1.81
CA GLY A 260 0.63 -1.02 -3.01
C GLY A 260 -0.14 -0.72 -4.29
N GLY A 261 0.61 -0.74 -5.41
CA GLY A 261 0.07 -0.49 -6.74
C GLY A 261 -0.21 0.98 -7.06
N PRO A 262 -0.61 1.28 -8.30
CA PRO A 262 -0.98 2.62 -8.70
C PRO A 262 -2.18 3.09 -7.87
N GLY A 263 -2.04 4.29 -7.29
CA GLY A 263 -3.14 4.89 -6.55
C GLY A 263 -4.29 5.26 -7.48
N ARG A 264 -5.52 4.96 -7.08
CA ARG A 264 -6.73 5.45 -7.76
C ARG A 264 -7.06 6.83 -7.22
N GLN A 265 -7.16 7.79 -8.11
CA GLN A 265 -7.58 9.14 -7.76
C GLN A 265 -9.11 9.21 -7.76
N GLY A 266 -9.65 9.93 -6.82
CA GLY A 266 -11.08 10.16 -6.69
C GLY A 266 -11.36 11.16 -5.59
N VAL A 267 -12.60 11.20 -5.13
CA VAL A 267 -13.03 11.98 -3.98
C VAL A 267 -13.59 11.05 -2.90
N SER A 268 -13.32 11.35 -1.63
CA SER A 268 -13.86 10.57 -0.50
C SER A 268 -15.16 11.19 -0.02
N LEU A 269 -16.17 10.33 0.16
CA LEU A 269 -17.47 10.71 0.72
C LEU A 269 -17.88 9.73 1.82
N PRO A 270 -18.53 10.22 2.89
CA PRO A 270 -19.14 9.34 3.88
C PRO A 270 -20.31 8.58 3.26
N ALA A 271 -20.51 7.34 3.69
CA ALA A 271 -21.52 6.45 3.11
C ALA A 271 -22.95 7.02 3.13
N ASN A 272 -23.28 7.86 4.12
CA ASN A 272 -24.58 8.55 4.25
C ASN A 272 -24.84 9.65 3.20
N ALA A 273 -23.82 10.08 2.46
CA ALA A 273 -23.97 11.01 1.34
C ALA A 273 -24.52 10.32 0.08
N ILE A 274 -24.43 8.98 0.01
CA ILE A 274 -24.85 8.22 -1.17
C ILE A 274 -26.26 7.70 -1.00
N ILE A 275 -27.06 7.94 -2.02
CA ILE A 275 -28.46 7.49 -2.10
C ILE A 275 -28.56 6.40 -3.15
N TRP A 276 -29.22 5.33 -2.79
CA TRP A 276 -29.56 4.27 -3.74
C TRP A 276 -30.99 4.47 -4.25
N HIS A 277 -31.14 4.72 -5.54
CA HIS A 277 -32.43 4.86 -6.19
C HIS A 277 -32.45 4.15 -7.53
N ALA A 278 -33.49 3.35 -7.76
CA ALA A 278 -33.64 2.50 -8.96
C ALA A 278 -32.40 1.62 -9.24
N GLY A 279 -31.79 1.06 -8.20
CA GLY A 279 -30.61 0.19 -8.29
C GLY A 279 -29.30 0.92 -8.64
N LYS A 280 -29.28 2.25 -8.66
CA LYS A 280 -28.08 3.05 -8.95
C LYS A 280 -27.70 3.95 -7.77
N PRO A 281 -26.40 4.18 -7.54
CA PRO A 281 -25.90 5.11 -6.54
C PRO A 281 -25.86 6.54 -7.09
N TRP A 282 -26.27 7.48 -6.25
CA TRP A 282 -26.36 8.91 -6.57
C TRP A 282 -25.87 9.75 -5.41
N VAL A 283 -25.45 10.97 -5.70
CA VAL A 283 -25.22 12.05 -4.72
C VAL A 283 -25.93 13.33 -5.18
N TYR A 284 -26.25 14.21 -4.25
CA TYR A 284 -26.74 15.55 -4.61
C TYR A 284 -25.60 16.57 -4.59
N GLY A 285 -25.30 17.14 -5.73
CA GLY A 285 -24.47 18.33 -5.86
C GLY A 285 -25.22 19.57 -5.41
N ASP A 286 -24.61 20.37 -4.55
CA ASP A 286 -25.12 21.65 -4.10
C ASP A 286 -24.66 22.74 -5.09
N ASN A 287 -25.59 23.21 -5.91
CA ASN A 287 -25.33 24.26 -6.93
C ASN A 287 -25.38 25.67 -6.34
N ARG A 288 -25.52 25.80 -5.02
CA ARG A 288 -25.81 27.03 -4.29
C ARG A 288 -27.23 27.56 -4.57
N ASN A 289 -27.62 28.66 -3.92
CA ASN A 289 -28.95 29.30 -4.08
C ASN A 289 -30.12 28.33 -3.83
N GLY A 290 -29.96 27.34 -2.95
CA GLY A 290 -30.98 26.36 -2.61
C GLY A 290 -31.33 25.37 -3.72
N SER A 291 -30.47 25.23 -4.72
CA SER A 291 -30.66 24.27 -5.80
C SER A 291 -29.68 23.09 -5.71
N TYR A 292 -30.21 21.91 -5.96
CA TYR A 292 -29.47 20.65 -5.84
C TYR A 292 -29.68 19.83 -7.12
N SER A 293 -28.61 19.22 -7.58
CA SER A 293 -28.65 18.35 -8.76
C SER A 293 -28.17 16.93 -8.43
N ARG A 294 -28.90 15.93 -8.88
CA ARG A 294 -28.56 14.52 -8.66
C ARG A 294 -27.49 14.09 -9.66
N LEU A 295 -26.38 13.59 -9.14
CA LEU A 295 -25.22 13.13 -9.92
C LEU A 295 -25.06 11.63 -9.75
N THR A 296 -24.87 10.91 -10.85
CA THR A 296 -24.54 9.49 -10.82
C THR A 296 -23.10 9.33 -10.40
N VAL A 297 -22.84 8.41 -9.49
CA VAL A 297 -21.48 8.14 -8.98
C VAL A 297 -21.19 6.65 -9.01
N ASN A 298 -19.92 6.27 -8.94
CA ASN A 298 -19.46 4.89 -8.80
C ASN A 298 -18.69 4.73 -7.48
N PRO A 299 -19.39 4.38 -6.37
CA PRO A 299 -18.77 4.27 -5.08
C PRO A 299 -17.96 2.98 -4.95
N GLN A 300 -16.71 3.11 -4.48
CA GLN A 300 -15.83 2.01 -4.14
C GLN A 300 -15.55 2.03 -2.63
N PRO A 301 -15.62 0.90 -1.93
CA PRO A 301 -15.35 0.85 -0.50
C PRO A 301 -13.90 1.22 -0.19
N THR A 302 -13.71 1.91 0.94
CA THR A 302 -12.38 2.22 1.48
C THR A 302 -12.20 1.57 2.85
N PRO A 303 -10.96 1.38 3.32
CA PRO A 303 -10.70 0.80 4.63
C PRO A 303 -11.29 1.59 5.82
N ASN A 304 -11.54 2.89 5.63
CA ASN A 304 -12.01 3.79 6.68
C ASN A 304 -13.55 3.95 6.73
N ASN A 305 -14.29 3.05 6.07
CA ASN A 305 -15.76 3.11 5.98
C ASN A 305 -16.32 4.29 5.17
N ASP A 306 -15.47 5.11 4.56
CA ASP A 306 -15.84 6.06 3.52
C ASP A 306 -15.95 5.37 2.16
N LEU A 307 -16.45 6.09 1.17
CA LEU A 307 -16.53 5.60 -0.19
C LEU A 307 -15.70 6.49 -1.13
N LEU A 308 -14.85 5.86 -1.93
CA LEU A 308 -14.12 6.55 -2.99
C LEU A 308 -15.01 6.65 -4.22
N ILE A 309 -15.14 7.85 -4.76
CA ILE A 309 -15.81 8.12 -6.01
C ILE A 309 -14.75 8.47 -7.04
N ASP A 310 -14.52 7.58 -7.99
CA ASP A 310 -13.54 7.75 -9.06
C ASP A 310 -14.10 8.41 -10.32
N THR A 311 -15.43 8.29 -10.51
CA THR A 311 -16.13 8.84 -11.67
C THR A 311 -17.45 9.50 -11.28
N GLY A 312 -17.82 10.54 -12.00
CA GLY A 312 -19.10 11.25 -11.80
C GLY A 312 -19.03 12.43 -10.82
N LEU A 313 -17.90 12.65 -10.15
CA LEU A 313 -17.76 13.75 -9.20
C LEU A 313 -16.35 14.36 -9.27
N ALA A 314 -16.27 15.64 -9.61
CA ALA A 314 -14.98 16.35 -9.68
C ALA A 314 -14.56 16.87 -8.30
N PRO A 315 -13.25 16.89 -7.97
CA PRO A 315 -12.74 17.61 -6.81
C PRO A 315 -13.15 19.08 -6.82
N GLY A 316 -13.47 19.65 -5.65
CA GLY A 316 -13.99 21.01 -5.51
C GLY A 316 -15.51 21.12 -5.66
N THR A 317 -16.20 20.06 -6.07
CA THR A 317 -17.67 20.02 -6.09
C THR A 317 -18.20 20.07 -4.65
N ARG A 318 -19.30 20.81 -4.46
CA ARG A 318 -20.01 20.84 -3.19
C ARG A 318 -21.10 19.76 -3.20
N VAL A 319 -21.10 18.87 -2.22
CA VAL A 319 -22.00 17.70 -2.17
C VAL A 319 -22.72 17.68 -0.83
N VAL A 320 -23.98 17.29 -0.85
CA VAL A 320 -24.80 17.10 0.35
C VAL A 320 -24.37 15.81 1.04
N VAL A 321 -23.86 15.93 2.26
CA VAL A 321 -23.41 14.79 3.07
C VAL A 321 -24.41 14.39 4.16
N THR A 322 -25.37 15.24 4.47
CA THR A 322 -26.46 14.94 5.40
C THR A 322 -27.78 15.45 4.83
N GLY A 323 -28.87 14.69 5.00
CA GLY A 323 -30.20 15.04 4.50
C GLY A 323 -30.45 14.70 3.02
N ALA A 324 -29.57 13.94 2.39
CA ALA A 324 -29.69 13.56 0.97
C ALA A 324 -30.97 12.78 0.67
N GLN A 325 -31.47 11.94 1.60
CA GLN A 325 -32.74 11.21 1.45
C GLN A 325 -33.95 12.15 1.42
N THR A 326 -33.92 13.25 2.18
CA THR A 326 -34.98 14.27 2.16
C THR A 326 -35.05 14.94 0.79
N LEU A 327 -33.90 15.22 0.17
CA LEU A 327 -33.85 15.75 -1.20
C LEU A 327 -34.50 14.78 -2.20
N LEU A 328 -34.25 13.49 -2.07
CA LEU A 328 -34.88 12.48 -2.93
C LEU A 328 -36.40 12.49 -2.76
N SER A 329 -36.89 12.57 -1.53
CA SER A 329 -38.33 12.65 -1.24
C SER A 329 -38.98 13.90 -1.83
N GLU A 330 -38.30 15.05 -1.74
CA GLU A 330 -38.78 16.30 -2.32
C GLU A 330 -38.75 16.27 -3.86
N GLU A 331 -37.76 15.62 -4.48
CA GLU A 331 -37.70 15.45 -5.94
C GLU A 331 -38.93 14.72 -6.47
N PHE A 332 -39.40 13.71 -5.76
CA PHE A 332 -40.55 12.90 -6.19
C PHE A 332 -41.90 13.38 -5.64
N ARG A 333 -41.94 14.37 -4.74
CA ARG A 333 -43.20 14.92 -4.20
C ARG A 333 -44.10 15.46 -5.31
N GLY A 334 -43.55 16.10 -6.33
CA GLY A 334 -44.29 16.63 -7.48
C GLY A 334 -44.64 15.60 -8.56
N ALA A 335 -44.17 14.36 -8.42
CA ALA A 335 -44.45 13.29 -9.40
C ALA A 335 -45.63 12.40 -8.98
N ILE A 336 -46.14 12.56 -7.76
CA ILE A 336 -47.38 11.86 -7.29
C ILE A 336 -48.58 12.70 -7.75
N PRO A 337 -49.44 12.21 -8.65
CA PRO A 337 -50.68 12.89 -8.98
C PRO A 337 -51.52 13.03 -7.69
N SER A 338 -51.99 14.24 -7.40
CA SER A 338 -52.97 14.46 -6.33
C SER A 338 -54.25 13.69 -6.71
N GLU A 339 -54.73 12.78 -5.86
CA GLU A 339 -55.96 11.99 -6.08
C GLU A 339 -57.24 12.85 -6.09
N ASP A 340 -57.12 14.19 -6.06
CA ASP A 340 -58.28 15.11 -6.02
C ASP A 340 -58.82 15.51 -7.41
N GLU A 341 -58.34 15.00 -8.54
CA GLU A 341 -58.88 15.29 -9.90
C GLU A 341 -59.83 14.23 -10.45
N SER A 342 -60.34 13.31 -9.61
CA SER A 342 -61.35 12.34 -10.06
C SER A 342 -62.65 12.39 -9.19
N ARG A 343 -63.26 13.58 -9.11
CA ARG A 343 -64.68 13.67 -8.70
C ARG A 343 -65.39 14.71 -9.54
#